data_8bfb48c56012fb5a626b1549093ee22b
#
_entry.id   8bfb48c56012fb5a626b1549093ee22b
#
_cell.length_a   1.000
_cell.length_b   1.000
_cell.length_c   1.000
_cell.angle_alpha   90.00
_cell.angle_beta   90.00
_cell.angle_gamma   90.00
#
_symmetry.space_group_name_H-M   'P 1'
#
loop_
_entity.id
_entity.type
_entity.pdbx_description
1 polymer ?
#
loop_
_entity_poly.entity_id
_entity_poly.type
_entity_poly.pdbx_seq_one_letter_code
_entity_poly.pdbx_strand_id
1 'polypeptide(L)'
;WMNTFWSLDGRLLAVIDWELCGIGATLNDVGWVATFNDPLAWASDGAPTPILIPADELIALYARAWGEPLPDLGWFRALAAYKFAIITGLNLGLHRRGKRHDPLWEITGRSIVPLLERARALLSPSP
;
A
#
# COMPACT_ATOMS: atom_id res chain seq x y z
N TRP A 1 2.43 2.40 -11.84
CA TRP A 1 2.24 3.25 -10.67
C TRP A 1 1.43 4.46 -11.06
N MET A 2 0.25 4.62 -10.48
CA MET A 2 -0.79 5.52 -11.01
C MET A 2 -0.42 7.00 -10.93
N ASN A 3 0.40 7.41 -9.97
CA ASN A 3 0.74 8.82 -9.73
C ASN A 3 2.16 9.19 -10.15
N THR A 4 2.70 8.50 -11.15
CA THR A 4 4.05 8.75 -11.67
C THR A 4 4.07 8.76 -13.20
N PHE A 5 4.84 9.68 -13.78
CA PHE A 5 5.13 9.71 -15.21
C PHE A 5 6.55 9.27 -15.48
N TRP A 6 6.72 8.44 -16.48
CA TRP A 6 7.99 7.88 -16.88
C TRP A 6 8.25 8.12 -18.36
N SER A 7 9.51 8.34 -18.73
CA SER A 7 9.94 8.33 -20.13
C SER A 7 10.01 6.91 -20.66
N LEU A 8 10.07 6.77 -22.00
CA LEU A 8 10.17 5.46 -22.65
C LEU A 8 11.47 4.69 -22.32
N ASP A 9 12.50 5.41 -21.90
CA ASP A 9 13.78 4.85 -21.44
C ASP A 9 13.83 4.60 -19.91
N GLY A 10 12.68 4.69 -19.23
CA GLY A 10 12.52 4.31 -17.82
C GLY A 10 12.96 5.37 -16.81
N ARG A 11 13.10 6.65 -17.22
CA ARG A 11 13.43 7.75 -16.30
C ARG A 11 12.16 8.34 -15.69
N LEU A 12 12.11 8.51 -14.37
CA LEU A 12 11.02 9.21 -13.69
C LEU A 12 11.00 10.68 -14.11
N LEU A 13 9.89 11.13 -14.68
CA LEU A 13 9.69 12.50 -15.14
C LEU A 13 8.94 13.36 -14.13
N ALA A 14 7.91 12.81 -13.50
CA ALA A 14 7.11 13.53 -12.51
C ALA A 14 6.40 12.58 -11.53
N VAL A 15 6.16 13.07 -10.33
CA VAL A 15 5.20 12.53 -9.37
C VAL A 15 4.06 13.53 -9.26
N ILE A 16 2.83 13.04 -9.31
CA ILE A 16 1.61 13.86 -9.26
C ILE A 16 0.73 13.46 -8.08
N ASP A 17 -0.42 14.12 -7.93
CA ASP A 17 -1.42 13.81 -6.90
C ASP A 17 -0.92 14.07 -5.47
N TRP A 18 -0.41 15.28 -5.26
CA TRP A 18 0.14 15.72 -3.98
C TRP A 18 -0.92 16.22 -2.98
N GLU A 19 -2.21 16.07 -3.26
CA GLU A 19 -3.30 16.64 -2.46
C GLU A 19 -3.37 16.08 -1.03
N LEU A 20 -2.85 14.87 -0.79
CA LEU A 20 -2.78 14.23 0.52
C LEU A 20 -1.35 14.19 1.08
N CYS A 21 -0.41 14.92 0.49
CA CYS A 21 0.97 14.95 0.98
C CYS A 21 1.07 15.75 2.29
N GLY A 22 2.07 15.41 3.09
CA GLY A 22 2.37 16.10 4.34
C GLY A 22 3.82 15.89 4.75
N ILE A 23 4.32 16.77 5.62
CA ILE A 23 5.63 16.61 6.23
C ILE A 23 5.49 15.56 7.34
N GLY A 24 6.24 14.47 7.26
CA GLY A 24 6.16 13.38 8.22
C GLY A 24 7.28 12.36 8.06
N ALA A 25 7.13 11.22 8.72
CA ALA A 25 8.10 10.13 8.63
C ALA A 25 8.10 9.52 7.22
N THR A 26 9.24 9.53 6.55
CA THR A 26 9.42 9.01 5.17
C THR A 26 9.06 7.53 5.04
N LEU A 27 9.19 6.75 6.11
CA LEU A 27 8.81 5.34 6.13
C LEU A 27 7.30 5.09 5.99
N ASN A 28 6.44 6.12 6.12
CA ASN A 28 5.03 6.02 5.74
C ASN A 28 4.88 5.65 4.25
N ASP A 29 5.65 6.30 3.38
CA ASP A 29 5.59 6.05 1.93
C ASP A 29 6.11 4.65 1.60
N VAL A 30 7.19 4.24 2.26
CA VAL A 30 7.75 2.88 2.10
C VAL A 30 6.74 1.83 2.56
N GLY A 31 6.10 2.02 3.71
CA GLY A 31 5.04 1.15 4.21
C GLY A 31 3.85 1.06 3.25
N TRP A 32 3.46 2.20 2.67
CA TRP A 32 2.38 2.30 1.69
C TRP A 32 2.70 1.51 0.42
N VAL A 33 3.84 1.77 -0.19
CA VAL A 33 4.32 1.07 -1.38
C VAL A 33 4.50 -0.44 -1.14
N ALA A 34 5.07 -0.81 0.01
CA ALA A 34 5.24 -2.20 0.40
C ALA A 34 3.88 -2.92 0.55
N THR A 35 2.85 -2.26 1.11
CA THR A 35 1.52 -2.86 1.25
C THR A 35 0.88 -3.15 -0.10
N PHE A 36 1.00 -2.28 -1.10
CA PHE A 36 0.51 -2.54 -2.45
C PHE A 36 1.15 -3.76 -3.10
N ASN A 37 2.39 -4.07 -2.75
CA ASN A 37 3.20 -5.13 -3.33
C ASN A 37 3.36 -6.36 -2.39
N ASP A 38 2.59 -6.41 -1.31
CA ASP A 38 2.58 -7.54 -0.38
C ASP A 38 1.44 -8.50 -0.73
N PRO A 39 1.73 -9.68 -1.31
CA PRO A 39 0.69 -10.64 -1.69
C PRO A 39 -0.13 -11.15 -0.51
N LEU A 40 0.41 -11.08 0.71
CA LEU A 40 -0.30 -11.50 1.93
C LEU A 40 -1.28 -10.46 2.45
N ALA A 41 -1.25 -9.23 1.91
CA ALA A 41 -2.16 -8.16 2.30
C ALA A 41 -3.50 -8.21 1.55
N TRP A 42 -3.59 -8.96 0.44
CA TRP A 42 -4.72 -8.92 -0.48
C TRP A 42 -5.40 -10.28 -0.60
N ALA A 43 -6.70 -10.30 -0.81
CA ALA A 43 -7.38 -11.48 -1.33
C ALA A 43 -6.82 -11.82 -2.74
N SER A 44 -6.92 -13.06 -3.16
CA SER A 44 -6.27 -13.56 -4.39
C SER A 44 -6.60 -12.75 -5.65
N ASP A 45 -7.76 -12.11 -5.68
CA ASP A 45 -8.27 -11.27 -6.78
C ASP A 45 -8.58 -9.83 -6.33
N GLY A 46 -8.18 -9.45 -5.10
CA GLY A 46 -8.55 -8.18 -4.46
C GLY A 46 -7.46 -7.11 -4.45
N ALA A 47 -6.29 -7.37 -5.03
CA ALA A 47 -5.23 -6.36 -5.15
C ALA A 47 -5.64 -5.28 -6.17
N PRO A 48 -5.42 -3.99 -5.87
CA PRO A 48 -5.80 -2.90 -6.77
C PRO A 48 -4.92 -2.82 -8.02
N THR A 49 -3.74 -3.42 -7.96
CA THR A 49 -2.76 -3.47 -9.06
C THR A 49 -2.06 -4.83 -9.08
N PRO A 50 -1.57 -5.30 -10.26
CA PRO A 50 -0.71 -6.47 -10.30
C PRO A 50 0.56 -6.29 -9.46
N ILE A 51 0.91 -7.31 -8.69
CA ILE A 51 2.16 -7.33 -7.93
C ILE A 51 3.27 -7.81 -8.86
N LEU A 52 4.09 -6.88 -9.34
CA LEU A 52 5.21 -7.17 -10.26
C LEU A 52 6.52 -7.42 -9.49
N ILE A 53 6.72 -6.71 -8.39
CA ILE A 53 7.90 -6.81 -7.53
C ILE A 53 7.39 -7.02 -6.10
N PRO A 54 7.80 -8.10 -5.40
CA PRO A 54 7.39 -8.35 -4.03
C PRO A 54 7.83 -7.24 -3.06
N ALA A 55 7.05 -7.03 -2.00
CA ALA A 55 7.31 -5.99 -1.00
C ALA A 55 8.74 -6.03 -0.43
N ASP A 56 9.25 -7.22 -0.12
CA ASP A 56 10.58 -7.37 0.49
C ASP A 56 11.70 -7.00 -0.48
N GLU A 57 11.53 -7.23 -1.78
CA GLU A 57 12.48 -6.79 -2.80
C GLU A 57 12.48 -5.26 -2.94
N LEU A 58 11.31 -4.62 -2.95
CA LEU A 58 11.17 -3.16 -2.96
C LEU A 58 11.81 -2.52 -1.72
N ILE A 59 11.58 -3.11 -0.54
CA ILE A 59 12.19 -2.66 0.71
C ILE A 59 13.72 -2.79 0.64
N ALA A 60 14.24 -3.89 0.11
CA ALA A 60 15.67 -4.09 -0.05
C ALA A 60 16.30 -3.08 -1.04
N LEU A 61 15.58 -2.75 -2.13
CA LEU A 61 15.99 -1.71 -3.08
C LEU A 61 16.04 -0.34 -2.39
N TYR A 62 14.99 0.01 -1.65
CA TYR A 62 14.93 1.27 -0.91
C TYR A 62 16.04 1.36 0.14
N ALA A 63 16.23 0.32 0.95
CA ALA A 63 17.25 0.29 2.00
C ALA A 63 18.67 0.49 1.44
N ARG A 64 18.97 -0.13 0.28
CA ARG A 64 20.27 0.08 -0.39
C ARG A 64 20.45 1.51 -0.87
N ALA A 65 19.40 2.14 -1.40
CA ALA A 65 19.46 3.52 -1.89
C ALA A 65 19.52 4.53 -0.73
N TRP A 66 18.85 4.23 0.37
CA TRP A 66 18.81 5.07 1.56
C TRP A 66 20.13 5.06 2.31
N GLY A 67 20.80 3.89 2.39
CA GLY A 67 22.13 3.75 3.01
C GLY A 67 22.13 3.69 4.53
N GLU A 68 20.97 3.74 5.18
CA GLU A 68 20.83 3.69 6.64
C GLU A 68 19.78 2.64 7.03
N PRO A 69 19.78 2.16 8.30
CA PRO A 69 18.74 1.27 8.81
C PRO A 69 17.34 1.89 8.66
N LEU A 70 16.33 1.04 8.47
CA LEU A 70 14.92 1.43 8.40
C LEU A 70 14.22 1.01 9.70
N PRO A 71 14.34 1.80 10.79
CA PRO A 71 13.78 1.44 12.08
C PRO A 71 12.25 1.40 12.00
N ASP A 72 11.65 0.48 12.75
CA ASP A 72 10.20 0.36 12.91
C ASP A 72 9.42 0.16 11.59
N LEU A 73 10.07 -0.29 10.51
CA LEU A 73 9.42 -0.48 9.21
C LEU A 73 8.21 -1.42 9.31
N GLY A 74 8.25 -2.43 10.17
CA GLY A 74 7.12 -3.31 10.46
C GLY A 74 5.89 -2.54 10.93
N TRP A 75 6.08 -1.54 11.80
CA TRP A 75 5.02 -0.66 12.28
C TRP A 75 4.42 0.19 11.14
N PHE A 76 5.26 0.78 10.28
CA PHE A 76 4.79 1.58 9.14
C PHE A 76 4.04 0.74 8.12
N ARG A 77 4.48 -0.50 7.86
CA ARG A 77 3.76 -1.47 7.02
C ARG A 77 2.41 -1.84 7.63
N ALA A 78 2.37 -2.11 8.93
CA ALA A 78 1.13 -2.41 9.65
C ALA A 78 0.15 -1.23 9.59
N LEU A 79 0.64 -0.01 9.82
CA LEU A 79 -0.15 1.22 9.72
C LEU A 79 -0.73 1.39 8.30
N ALA A 80 0.06 1.15 7.26
CA ALA A 80 -0.38 1.23 5.88
C ALA A 80 -1.49 0.21 5.58
N ALA A 81 -1.31 -1.05 5.94
CA ALA A 81 -2.32 -2.10 5.75
C ALA A 81 -3.62 -1.76 6.51
N TYR A 82 -3.53 -1.30 7.75
CA TYR A 82 -4.68 -0.84 8.53
C TYR A 82 -5.42 0.32 7.84
N LYS A 83 -4.68 1.36 7.40
CA LYS A 83 -5.26 2.51 6.68
C LYS A 83 -5.97 2.08 5.40
N PHE A 84 -5.38 1.16 4.64
CA PHE A 84 -6.01 0.61 3.43
C PHE A 84 -7.31 -0.12 3.74
N ALA A 85 -7.37 -0.92 4.80
CA ALA A 85 -8.59 -1.59 5.22
C ALA A 85 -9.71 -0.58 5.51
N ILE A 86 -9.40 0.52 6.23
CA ILE A 86 -10.36 1.58 6.56
C ILE A 86 -10.83 2.33 5.29
N ILE A 87 -9.89 2.72 4.42
CA ILE A 87 -10.22 3.41 3.17
C ILE A 87 -11.11 2.53 2.28
N THR A 88 -10.76 1.25 2.15
CA THR A 88 -11.53 0.27 1.38
C THR A 88 -12.93 0.10 1.96
N GLY A 89 -13.06 -0.06 3.29
CA GLY A 89 -14.35 -0.20 3.96
C GLY A 89 -15.25 1.03 3.79
N LEU A 90 -14.67 2.24 3.90
CA LEU A 90 -15.39 3.49 3.68
C LEU A 90 -15.92 3.58 2.24
N ASN A 91 -15.07 3.38 1.24
CA ASN A 91 -15.44 3.50 -0.16
C ASN A 91 -16.43 2.40 -0.58
N LEU A 92 -16.26 1.17 -0.13
CA LEU A 92 -17.24 0.09 -0.32
C LEU A 92 -18.60 0.48 0.27
N GLY A 93 -18.61 1.03 1.48
CA GLY A 93 -19.83 1.53 2.11
C GLY A 93 -20.48 2.68 1.33
N LEU A 94 -19.70 3.58 0.75
CA LEU A 94 -20.21 4.66 -0.11
C LEU A 94 -20.76 4.11 -1.43
N HIS A 95 -20.07 3.14 -2.04
CA HIS A 95 -20.52 2.45 -3.24
C HIS A 95 -21.89 1.77 -3.02
N ARG A 96 -22.00 0.93 -2.00
CA ARG A 96 -23.23 0.19 -1.68
C ARG A 96 -24.42 1.07 -1.32
N ARG A 97 -24.17 2.26 -0.80
CA ARG A 97 -25.22 3.26 -0.51
C ARG A 97 -25.56 4.16 -1.70
N GLY A 98 -24.97 3.92 -2.88
CA GLY A 98 -25.17 4.74 -4.07
C GLY A 98 -24.60 6.17 -3.97
N LYS A 99 -23.77 6.45 -2.95
CA LYS A 99 -23.15 7.77 -2.76
C LYS A 99 -21.96 7.98 -3.70
N ARG A 100 -21.29 6.91 -4.08
CA ARG A 100 -20.14 6.89 -4.99
C ARG A 100 -20.17 5.58 -5.77
N HIS A 101 -20.58 5.61 -7.03
CA HIS A 101 -20.67 4.39 -7.83
C HIS A 101 -19.28 4.00 -8.38
N ASP A 102 -18.72 2.93 -7.84
CA ASP A 102 -17.46 2.35 -8.30
C ASP A 102 -17.41 0.86 -7.94
N PRO A 103 -17.72 -0.04 -8.89
CA PRO A 103 -17.78 -1.49 -8.68
C PRO A 103 -16.43 -2.11 -8.25
N LEU A 104 -15.31 -1.44 -8.48
CA LEU A 104 -13.99 -1.91 -8.07
C LEU A 104 -13.92 -2.16 -6.55
N TRP A 105 -14.70 -1.40 -5.77
CA TRP A 105 -14.74 -1.56 -4.31
C TRP A 105 -15.36 -2.89 -3.85
N GLU A 106 -16.18 -3.55 -4.67
CA GLU A 106 -16.66 -4.92 -4.35
C GLU A 106 -15.54 -5.95 -4.47
N ILE A 107 -14.59 -5.76 -5.36
CA ILE A 107 -13.41 -6.61 -5.54
C ILE A 107 -12.40 -6.33 -4.42
N THR A 108 -11.97 -5.08 -4.30
CA THR A 108 -10.98 -4.66 -3.31
C THR A 108 -11.48 -4.87 -1.87
N GLY A 109 -12.79 -4.76 -1.67
CA GLY A 109 -13.45 -5.00 -0.37
C GLY A 109 -13.23 -6.40 0.22
N ARG A 110 -12.94 -7.39 -0.62
CA ARG A 110 -12.58 -8.76 -0.19
C ARG A 110 -11.26 -8.78 0.59
N SER A 111 -10.43 -7.75 0.40
CA SER A 111 -9.12 -7.62 1.06
C SER A 111 -9.18 -6.93 2.43
N ILE A 112 -10.34 -6.47 2.92
CA ILE A 112 -10.43 -5.79 4.22
C ILE A 112 -9.91 -6.68 5.35
N VAL A 113 -10.35 -7.94 5.41
CA VAL A 113 -9.90 -8.88 6.44
C VAL A 113 -8.42 -9.25 6.25
N PRO A 114 -7.95 -9.69 5.07
CA PRO A 114 -6.53 -9.91 4.81
C PRO A 114 -5.62 -8.74 5.21
N LEU A 115 -6.00 -7.50 4.89
CA LEU A 115 -5.25 -6.30 5.27
C LEU A 115 -5.12 -6.15 6.79
N LEU A 116 -6.20 -6.36 7.54
CA LEU A 116 -6.19 -6.28 9.00
C LEU A 116 -5.35 -7.42 9.63
N GLU A 117 -5.48 -8.64 9.11
CA GLU A 117 -4.67 -9.78 9.53
C GLU A 117 -3.19 -9.55 9.25
N ARG A 118 -2.87 -9.01 8.08
CA ARG A 118 -1.50 -8.65 7.72
C ARG A 118 -0.93 -7.57 8.63
N ALA A 119 -1.71 -6.52 8.92
CA ALA A 119 -1.31 -5.47 9.86
C ALA A 119 -0.97 -6.07 11.24
N ARG A 120 -1.81 -6.96 11.76
CA ARG A 120 -1.57 -7.65 13.02
C ARG A 120 -0.30 -8.51 12.98
N ALA A 121 -0.11 -9.29 11.91
CA ALA A 121 1.05 -10.16 11.76
C ALA A 121 2.37 -9.38 11.74
N LEU A 122 2.39 -8.20 11.11
CA LEU A 122 3.56 -7.33 11.03
C LEU A 122 3.96 -6.69 12.38
N LEU A 123 3.03 -6.63 13.34
CA LEU A 123 3.28 -6.12 14.70
C LEU A 123 3.66 -7.23 15.69
N SER A 124 3.42 -8.49 15.34
CA SER A 124 3.76 -9.61 16.21
C SER A 124 5.29 -9.79 16.22
N PRO A 125 5.90 -10.00 17.39
CA PRO A 125 7.32 -10.38 17.45
C PRO A 125 7.56 -11.62 16.58
N SER A 126 8.65 -11.60 15.81
CA SER A 126 9.11 -12.82 15.14
C SER A 126 9.42 -13.87 16.20
N PRO A 127 9.01 -15.13 16.02
CA PRO A 127 9.28 -16.21 16.96
C PRO A 127 10.79 -16.46 17.13
#